data_9cf115ead85796b3a9b9e13e31950ba6
#
_entry.id   9cf115ead85796b3a9b9e13e31950ba6
#
_cell.length_a   1.000
_cell.length_b   1.000
_cell.length_c   1.000
_cell.angle_alpha   90.00
_cell.angle_beta   90.00
_cell.angle_gamma   90.00
#
_symmetry.space_group_name_H-M   'P 1'
#
loop_
_entity.id
_entity.type
_entity.pdbx_description
1 polymer ?
#
loop_
_entity_poly.entity_id
_entity_poly.type
_entity_poly.pdbx_seq_one_letter_code
_entity_poly.pdbx_strand_id
1 'polypeptide(L)'
;ASYSQTVGIVTMNKVVNRVIFAVSAAVLLIAGLIPGLSAALTTIPQCVIGGATLSVFAQIAMTGVRLFTKDGMTARKTTVVGMSVALGVGITQVSGCLQGPGIPAWTNTVFGSSSVVVATIMAIILNLTLPPEE
;
A
#
# COMPACT_ATOMS: atom_id res chain seq x y z
N ALA A 1 14.25 2.94 5.65
CA ALA A 1 13.08 2.61 4.83
C ALA A 1 11.82 2.81 5.67
N SER A 2 10.92 3.68 5.25
CA SER A 2 9.62 3.85 5.92
C SER A 2 8.58 2.99 5.20
N TYR A 3 8.01 2.02 5.91
CA TYR A 3 6.93 1.20 5.39
C TYR A 3 5.60 1.84 5.77
N SER A 4 4.85 2.33 4.80
CA SER A 4 3.51 2.90 5.00
C SER A 4 2.53 1.91 5.62
N GLN A 5 2.76 0.62 5.42
CA GLN A 5 1.99 -0.47 6.02
C GLN A 5 2.02 -0.43 7.56
N THR A 6 3.18 -0.11 8.14
CA THR A 6 3.33 0.02 9.59
C THR A 6 2.49 1.18 10.14
N VAL A 7 2.40 2.29 9.41
CA VAL A 7 1.57 3.43 9.80
C VAL A 7 0.10 3.04 9.84
N GLY A 8 -0.38 2.27 8.87
CA GLY A 8 -1.76 1.75 8.83
C GLY A 8 -2.09 0.90 10.06
N ILE A 9 -1.20 -0.03 10.42
CA ILE A 9 -1.38 -0.92 11.58
C ILE A 9 -1.37 -0.13 12.91
N VAL A 10 -0.45 0.82 13.05
CA VAL A 10 -0.33 1.67 14.25
C VAL A 10 -1.57 2.54 14.42
N THR A 11 -2.08 3.12 13.34
CA THR A 11 -3.28 3.97 13.36
C THR A 11 -4.53 3.18 13.77
N MET A 12 -4.63 1.91 13.37
CA MET A 12 -5.74 1.04 13.76
C MET A 12 -5.68 0.62 15.22
N ASN A 13 -4.52 0.17 15.68
CA ASN A 13 -4.35 -0.35 17.03
C ASN A 13 -4.23 0.76 18.08
N LYS A 14 -4.07 2.01 17.64
CA LYS A 14 -3.84 3.20 18.52
C LYS A 14 -2.68 3.02 19.51
N VAL A 15 -1.77 2.09 19.21
CA VAL A 15 -0.62 1.77 20.06
C VAL A 15 0.58 2.55 19.54
N VAL A 16 0.89 3.67 20.19
CA VAL A 16 2.02 4.56 19.84
C VAL A 16 3.16 4.44 20.86
N ASN A 17 3.15 3.40 21.69
CA ASN A 17 4.14 3.27 22.75
C ASN A 17 5.48 2.75 22.17
N ARG A 18 6.53 3.55 22.33
CA ARG A 18 7.90 3.22 21.87
C ARG A 18 8.45 1.93 22.47
N VAL A 19 8.03 1.60 23.69
CA VAL A 19 8.48 0.38 24.37
C VAL A 19 8.02 -0.88 23.63
N ILE A 20 6.80 -0.89 23.11
CA ILE A 20 6.26 -2.03 22.37
C ILE A 20 7.05 -2.27 21.08
N PHE A 21 7.42 -1.22 20.36
CA PHE A 21 8.27 -1.34 19.18
C PHE A 21 9.69 -1.81 19.51
N ALA A 22 10.26 -1.32 20.63
CA ALA A 22 11.58 -1.77 21.09
C ALA A 22 11.57 -3.25 21.49
N VAL A 23 10.55 -3.71 22.19
CA VAL A 23 10.39 -5.12 22.55
C VAL A 23 10.19 -5.99 21.31
N SER A 24 9.37 -5.55 20.36
CA SER A 24 9.17 -6.25 19.08
C SER A 24 10.48 -6.39 18.29
N ALA A 25 11.26 -5.32 18.22
CA ALA A 25 12.57 -5.34 17.57
C ALA A 25 13.55 -6.28 18.27
N ALA A 26 13.57 -6.30 19.61
CA ALA A 26 14.41 -7.19 20.40
C ALA A 26 14.02 -8.67 20.17
N VAL A 27 12.75 -8.98 20.16
CA VAL A 27 12.24 -10.34 19.86
C VAL A 27 12.66 -10.79 18.46
N LEU A 28 12.52 -9.92 17.45
CA LEU A 28 12.96 -10.25 16.08
C LEU A 28 14.47 -10.45 15.98
N LEU A 29 15.25 -9.66 16.72
CA LEU A 29 16.70 -9.78 16.75
C LEU A 29 17.12 -11.12 17.38
N ILE A 30 16.51 -11.49 18.51
CA ILE A 30 16.76 -12.79 19.16
C ILE A 30 16.33 -13.95 18.25
N ALA A 31 15.19 -13.83 17.59
CA ALA A 31 14.72 -14.85 16.64
C ALA A 31 15.65 -15.01 15.44
N GLY A 32 16.27 -13.94 14.97
CA GLY A 32 17.26 -13.99 13.90
C GLY A 32 18.62 -14.58 14.32
N LEU A 33 18.99 -14.43 15.60
CA LEU A 33 20.26 -14.96 16.14
C LEU A 33 20.21 -16.46 16.44
N ILE A 34 19.02 -17.02 16.66
CA ILE A 34 18.84 -18.45 16.99
C ILE A 34 18.45 -19.21 15.71
N PRO A 35 19.36 -19.99 15.09
CA PRO A 35 19.09 -20.71 13.84
C PRO A 35 17.91 -21.68 13.93
N GLY A 36 17.71 -22.32 15.07
CA GLY A 36 16.61 -23.25 15.30
C GLY A 36 15.24 -22.57 15.27
N LEU A 37 15.14 -21.35 15.80
CA LEU A 37 13.89 -20.59 15.78
C LEU A 37 13.58 -20.08 14.37
N SER A 38 14.59 -19.62 13.66
CA SER A 38 14.50 -19.20 12.27
C SER A 38 14.06 -20.36 11.36
N ALA A 39 14.64 -21.57 11.56
CA ALA A 39 14.24 -22.77 10.83
C ALA A 39 12.79 -23.17 11.13
N ALA A 40 12.34 -23.07 12.37
CA ALA A 40 10.95 -23.34 12.75
C ALA A 40 9.96 -22.36 12.08
N LEU A 41 10.33 -21.09 11.93
CA LEU A 41 9.50 -20.10 11.23
C LEU A 41 9.37 -20.39 9.72
N THR A 42 10.40 -20.94 9.09
CA THR A 42 10.37 -21.31 7.67
C THR A 42 9.55 -22.58 7.38
N THR A 43 9.24 -23.38 8.38
CA THR A 43 8.35 -24.56 8.25
C THR A 43 6.87 -24.21 8.26
N ILE A 44 6.50 -22.96 8.55
CA ILE A 44 5.10 -22.52 8.53
C ILE A 44 4.56 -22.61 7.08
N PRO A 45 3.44 -23.36 6.84
CA PRO A 45 2.87 -23.46 5.52
C PRO A 45 2.50 -22.08 4.94
N GLN A 46 2.79 -21.87 3.68
CA GLN A 46 2.53 -20.57 3.02
C GLN A 46 1.05 -20.17 3.02
N CYS A 47 0.14 -21.14 3.05
CA CYS A 47 -1.30 -20.88 3.18
C CYS A 47 -1.68 -20.21 4.51
N VAL A 48 -0.98 -20.55 5.61
CA VAL A 48 -1.21 -19.91 6.93
C VAL A 48 -0.73 -18.47 6.90
N ILE A 49 0.47 -18.24 6.36
CA ILE A 49 1.04 -16.91 6.19
C ILE A 49 0.14 -16.08 5.26
N GLY A 50 -0.33 -16.67 4.15
CA GLY A 50 -1.24 -16.01 3.21
C GLY A 50 -2.56 -15.59 3.86
N GLY A 51 -3.16 -16.45 4.68
CA GLY A 51 -4.39 -16.10 5.41
C GLY A 51 -4.19 -14.96 6.41
N ALA A 52 -3.11 -14.99 7.17
CA ALA A 52 -2.77 -13.91 8.10
C ALA A 52 -2.50 -12.58 7.40
N THR A 53 -1.71 -12.59 6.32
CA THR A 53 -1.39 -11.39 5.54
C THR A 53 -2.62 -10.81 4.85
N LEU A 54 -3.52 -11.64 4.35
CA LEU A 54 -4.79 -11.18 3.75
C LEU A 54 -5.60 -10.34 4.74
N SER A 55 -5.71 -10.79 5.99
CA SER A 55 -6.42 -10.07 7.05
C SER A 55 -5.78 -8.71 7.33
N VAL A 56 -4.45 -8.64 7.37
CA VAL A 56 -3.72 -7.39 7.58
C VAL A 56 -3.91 -6.44 6.40
N PHE A 57 -3.83 -6.93 5.16
CA PHE A 57 -4.05 -6.08 3.98
C PHE A 57 -5.49 -5.57 3.88
N ALA A 58 -6.48 -6.40 4.24
CA ALA A 58 -7.87 -5.95 4.30
C ALA A 58 -8.05 -4.79 5.29
N GLN A 59 -7.40 -4.85 6.44
CA GLN A 59 -7.45 -3.78 7.45
C GLN A 59 -6.76 -2.50 6.96
N ILE A 60 -5.61 -2.63 6.28
CA ILE A 60 -4.91 -1.48 5.69
C ILE A 60 -5.78 -0.82 4.63
N ALA A 61 -6.41 -1.59 3.75
CA ALA A 61 -7.33 -1.09 2.73
C ALA A 61 -8.51 -0.34 3.37
N MET A 62 -9.12 -0.90 4.41
CA MET A 62 -10.21 -0.23 5.14
C MET A 62 -9.76 1.04 5.85
N THR A 63 -8.51 1.10 6.31
CA THR A 63 -7.95 2.34 6.87
C THR A 63 -7.84 3.42 5.80
N GLY A 64 -7.39 3.07 4.60
CA GLY A 64 -7.39 3.97 3.44
C GLY A 64 -8.79 4.50 3.12
N VAL A 65 -9.79 3.61 3.07
CA VAL A 65 -11.18 4.02 2.81
C VAL A 65 -11.68 4.98 3.89
N ARG A 66 -11.42 4.70 5.16
CA ARG A 66 -11.82 5.59 6.28
C ARG A 66 -11.15 6.97 6.18
N LEU A 67 -9.94 7.03 5.68
CA LEU A 67 -9.22 8.30 5.52
C LEU A 67 -9.91 9.19 4.46
N PHE A 68 -10.40 8.61 3.37
CA PHE A 68 -11.15 9.33 2.34
C PHE A 68 -12.53 9.77 2.80
N THR A 69 -13.19 8.95 3.62
CA THR A 69 -14.58 9.22 4.08
C THR A 69 -14.65 10.16 5.28
N LYS A 70 -13.52 10.44 5.93
CA LYS A 70 -13.48 11.24 7.16
C LYS A 70 -14.10 12.64 7.01
N ASP A 71 -13.88 13.29 5.87
CA ASP A 71 -14.35 14.65 5.58
C ASP A 71 -15.59 14.68 4.67
N GLY A 72 -16.35 13.58 4.65
CA GLY A 72 -17.49 13.41 3.76
C GLY A 72 -17.10 12.98 2.34
N MET A 73 -17.95 12.16 1.72
CA MET A 73 -17.79 11.69 0.34
C MET A 73 -18.55 12.62 -0.60
N THR A 74 -17.85 13.55 -1.21
CA THR A 74 -18.40 14.38 -2.29
C THR A 74 -18.25 13.65 -3.62
N ALA A 75 -19.14 13.94 -4.59
CA ALA A 75 -19.07 13.35 -5.94
C ALA A 75 -17.69 13.55 -6.60
N ARG A 76 -17.11 14.73 -6.42
CA ARG A 76 -15.77 15.06 -6.88
C ARG A 76 -14.70 14.15 -6.27
N LYS A 77 -14.70 14.00 -4.93
CA LYS A 77 -13.74 13.13 -4.22
C LYS A 77 -13.86 11.68 -4.68
N THR A 78 -15.09 11.19 -4.85
CA THR A 78 -15.34 9.83 -5.33
C THR A 78 -14.79 9.63 -6.74
N THR A 79 -14.99 10.59 -7.63
CA THR A 79 -14.46 10.52 -9.01
C THR A 79 -12.93 10.57 -9.04
N VAL A 80 -12.32 11.49 -8.30
CA VAL A 80 -10.84 11.61 -8.24
C VAL A 80 -10.21 10.33 -7.71
N VAL A 81 -10.71 9.82 -6.59
CA VAL A 81 -10.16 8.60 -5.95
C VAL A 81 -10.41 7.38 -6.83
N GLY A 82 -11.66 7.19 -7.30
CA GLY A 82 -12.02 6.05 -8.11
C GLY A 82 -11.23 5.96 -9.42
N MET A 83 -11.12 7.08 -10.13
CA MET A 83 -10.40 7.13 -11.40
C MET A 83 -8.88 6.96 -11.22
N SER A 84 -8.31 7.55 -10.17
CA SER A 84 -6.89 7.42 -9.86
C SER A 84 -6.51 5.98 -9.50
N VAL A 85 -7.32 5.33 -8.67
CA VAL A 85 -7.10 3.92 -8.29
C VAL A 85 -7.29 3.01 -9.49
N ALA A 86 -8.34 3.20 -10.29
CA ALA A 86 -8.62 2.40 -11.47
C ALA A 86 -7.47 2.48 -12.50
N LEU A 87 -6.95 3.68 -12.77
CA LEU A 87 -5.83 3.87 -13.68
C LEU A 87 -4.52 3.29 -13.11
N GLY A 88 -4.26 3.51 -11.81
CA GLY A 88 -3.07 2.97 -11.15
C GLY A 88 -3.01 1.45 -11.17
N VAL A 89 -4.12 0.78 -10.86
CA VAL A 89 -4.22 -0.67 -10.92
C VAL A 89 -4.24 -1.16 -12.37
N GLY A 90 -4.99 -0.48 -13.25
CA GLY A 90 -5.13 -0.87 -14.65
C GLY A 90 -3.79 -0.94 -15.40
N ILE A 91 -2.94 0.06 -15.24
CA ILE A 91 -1.63 0.11 -15.90
C ILE A 91 -0.72 -1.03 -15.45
N THR A 92 -0.75 -1.40 -14.16
CA THR A 92 0.09 -2.48 -13.64
C THR A 92 -0.44 -3.87 -13.98
N GLN A 93 -1.73 -4.02 -14.22
CA GLN A 93 -2.34 -5.31 -14.59
C GLN A 93 -2.16 -5.64 -16.08
N VAL A 94 -2.04 -4.65 -16.94
CA VAL A 94 -1.83 -4.85 -18.38
C VAL A 94 -0.33 -4.85 -18.68
N SER A 95 0.24 -6.05 -18.78
CA SER A 95 1.64 -6.23 -19.14
C SER A 95 1.93 -5.61 -20.51
N GLY A 96 2.91 -4.71 -20.57
CA GLY A 96 3.36 -4.12 -21.82
C GLY A 96 2.55 -2.91 -22.33
N CYS A 97 1.60 -2.39 -21.58
CA CYS A 97 0.84 -1.19 -21.98
C CYS A 97 1.75 0.05 -22.21
N LEU A 98 2.91 0.09 -21.55
CA LEU A 98 3.92 1.15 -21.68
C LEU A 98 5.13 0.73 -22.54
N GLN A 99 5.03 -0.37 -23.30
CA GLN A 99 6.09 -0.88 -24.17
C GLN A 99 5.80 -0.61 -25.66
N GLY A 100 5.32 0.58 -26.00
CA GLY A 100 5.07 0.97 -27.38
C GLY A 100 6.33 1.50 -28.11
N PRO A 101 6.38 1.41 -29.45
CA PRO A 101 7.45 2.03 -30.24
C PRO A 101 7.44 3.56 -30.01
N GLY A 102 8.52 4.09 -29.47
CA GLY A 102 8.66 5.52 -29.13
C GLY A 102 8.53 5.86 -27.64
N ILE A 103 8.19 4.89 -26.80
CA ILE A 103 8.14 5.10 -25.36
C ILE A 103 9.50 4.74 -24.73
N PRO A 104 10.16 5.67 -24.00
CA PRO A 104 11.46 5.40 -23.37
C PRO A 104 11.34 4.28 -22.32
N ALA A 105 12.34 3.41 -22.23
CA ALA A 105 12.33 2.26 -21.30
C ALA A 105 12.17 2.64 -19.83
N TRP A 106 12.57 3.84 -19.41
CA TRP A 106 12.43 4.32 -18.04
C TRP A 106 10.97 4.53 -17.62
N THR A 107 10.05 4.81 -18.57
CA THR A 107 8.62 4.97 -18.26
C THR A 107 8.02 3.66 -17.76
N ASN A 108 8.39 2.55 -18.35
CA ASN A 108 7.95 1.23 -17.89
C ASN A 108 8.52 0.90 -16.50
N THR A 109 9.74 1.30 -16.22
CA THR A 109 10.35 1.09 -14.89
C THR A 109 9.68 1.93 -13.81
N VAL A 110 9.31 3.17 -14.10
CA VAL A 110 8.71 4.10 -13.12
C VAL A 110 7.20 3.86 -12.97
N PHE A 111 6.48 3.74 -14.08
CA PHE A 111 5.01 3.68 -14.07
C PHE A 111 4.46 2.25 -14.15
N GLY A 112 5.18 1.33 -14.77
CA GLY A 112 4.75 -0.07 -14.92
C GLY A 112 5.02 -0.93 -13.68
N SER A 113 5.95 -0.54 -12.82
CA SER A 113 6.33 -1.31 -11.63
C SER A 113 5.56 -0.95 -10.36
N SER A 114 4.89 0.21 -10.31
CA SER A 114 4.22 0.69 -9.11
C SER A 114 2.87 1.36 -9.40
N SER A 115 1.78 0.68 -9.06
CA SER A 115 0.42 1.24 -9.14
C SER A 115 0.24 2.51 -8.31
N VAL A 116 0.98 2.62 -7.20
CA VAL A 116 0.88 3.75 -6.27
C VAL A 116 1.40 5.04 -6.91
N VAL A 117 2.49 4.97 -7.67
CA VAL A 117 3.08 6.14 -8.36
C VAL A 117 2.07 6.70 -9.37
N VAL A 118 1.50 5.83 -10.19
CA VAL A 118 0.51 6.23 -11.20
C VAL A 118 -0.74 6.80 -10.54
N ALA A 119 -1.29 6.11 -9.54
CA ALA A 119 -2.47 6.56 -8.82
C ALA A 119 -2.25 7.93 -8.17
N THR A 120 -1.09 8.17 -7.57
CA THR A 120 -0.76 9.44 -6.92
C THR A 120 -0.68 10.60 -7.94
N ILE A 121 0.02 10.40 -9.06
CA ILE A 121 0.15 11.41 -10.10
C ILE A 121 -1.22 11.72 -10.70
N MET A 122 -2.02 10.71 -11.01
CA MET A 122 -3.37 10.89 -11.55
C MET A 122 -4.29 11.59 -10.55
N ALA A 123 -4.19 11.28 -9.26
CA ALA A 123 -4.95 11.97 -8.21
C ALA A 123 -4.62 13.46 -8.15
N ILE A 124 -3.33 13.81 -8.26
CA ILE A 124 -2.89 15.22 -8.27
C ILE A 124 -3.42 15.93 -9.52
N ILE A 125 -3.26 15.34 -10.70
CA ILE A 125 -3.73 15.91 -11.97
C ILE A 125 -5.25 16.11 -11.94
N LEU A 126 -6.01 15.10 -11.55
CA LEU A 126 -7.47 15.18 -11.47
C LEU A 126 -7.93 16.20 -10.43
N ASN A 127 -7.24 16.29 -9.30
CA ASN A 127 -7.57 17.28 -8.28
C ASN A 127 -7.31 18.72 -8.72
N LEU A 128 -6.33 18.95 -9.61
CA LEU A 128 -6.04 20.25 -10.18
C LEU A 128 -6.96 20.63 -11.36
N THR A 129 -7.42 19.63 -12.12
CA THR A 129 -8.25 19.84 -13.31
C THR A 129 -9.73 19.91 -13.02
N LEU A 130 -10.21 19.22 -11.99
CA LEU A 130 -11.64 19.31 -11.61
C LEU A 130 -11.89 20.58 -10.80
N PRO A 131 -12.94 21.34 -11.16
CA PRO A 131 -13.30 22.57 -10.44
C PRO A 131 -13.67 22.24 -8.97
N PRO A 132 -13.39 23.15 -8.03
CA PRO A 132 -13.84 22.99 -6.65
C PRO A 132 -15.38 22.95 -6.63
N GLU A 133 -15.93 22.08 -5.77
CA GLU A 133 -17.36 22.09 -5.50
C GLU A 133 -17.68 23.29 -4.59
N GLU A 134 -18.65 24.13 -5.02
CA GLU A 134 -19.24 25.19 -4.21
C GLU A 134 -20.16 24.62 -3.12
#